data_1c3821a9458b4cdbf4b3e1f9ecc29211
#
_entry.id   1c3821a9458b4cdbf4b3e1f9ecc29211
#
_cell.length_a   1.000
_cell.length_b   1.000
_cell.length_c   1.000
_cell.angle_alpha   90.00
_cell.angle_beta   90.00
_cell.angle_gamma   90.00
#
_symmetry.space_group_name_H-M   'P 1'
#
loop_
_entity.id
_entity.type
_entity.pdbx_description
1 polymer ?
#
loop_
_entity_poly.entity_id
_entity_poly.type
_entity_poly.pdbx_seq_one_letter_code
_entity_poly.pdbx_strand_id
1 'polypeptide(L)'
;IGRYLVRNLTKKNYRCIISTRKAFQKGYLKTQATPGAIELVDWNPNNFSELKESIKNSDIVINLIGILYETRKQKFYNIHSSIPEAIAKICSESDVKKFIHVSAIGANENSKSLYQKSKYLGEVKALENFKNTVVIRPSVVCGTEDNFTNLFSKLSILPVIPVVGINYKFQPILVNDVADSIVRAIEAKDNEGKIYEIGGPKVISFGDMVKSILKTINKKRFVVPMPMPIAKIQSSIL
;
A
#
# COMPACT_ATOMS: atom_id res chain seq x y z
N ILE A 1 -2.12 -0.66 6.05
CA ILE A 1 -1.77 0.77 6.15
C ILE A 1 -3.02 1.57 6.58
N GLY A 2 -4.14 1.54 5.83
CA GLY A 2 -5.31 2.40 6.04
C GLY A 2 -5.85 2.44 7.47
N ARG A 3 -5.99 1.28 8.12
CA ARG A 3 -6.44 1.18 9.51
C ARG A 3 -5.57 2.00 10.49
N TYR A 4 -4.27 1.90 10.36
CA TYR A 4 -3.29 2.60 11.19
C TYR A 4 -3.29 4.11 10.88
N LEU A 5 -3.37 4.45 9.59
CA LEU A 5 -3.44 5.84 9.15
C LEU A 5 -4.68 6.55 9.68
N VAL A 6 -5.86 5.94 9.57
CA VAL A 6 -7.12 6.49 10.12
C VAL A 6 -6.99 6.77 11.61
N ARG A 7 -6.45 5.81 12.39
CA ARG A 7 -6.20 5.99 13.81
C ARG A 7 -5.27 7.18 14.10
N ASN A 8 -4.19 7.35 13.32
CA ASN A 8 -3.23 8.43 13.53
C ASN A 8 -3.80 9.79 13.12
N LEU A 9 -4.58 9.85 12.04
CA LEU A 9 -5.28 11.06 11.61
C LEU A 9 -6.33 11.50 12.62
N THR A 10 -7.17 10.59 13.10
CA THR A 10 -8.22 10.94 14.06
C THR A 10 -7.68 11.38 15.42
N LYS A 11 -6.52 10.83 15.86
CA LYS A 11 -5.80 11.33 17.04
C LYS A 11 -5.32 12.79 16.89
N LYS A 12 -5.15 13.25 15.65
CA LYS A 12 -4.80 14.64 15.32
C LYS A 12 -6.02 15.49 14.94
N ASN A 13 -7.21 15.03 15.29
CA ASN A 13 -8.49 15.70 15.04
C ASN A 13 -8.88 15.86 13.55
N TYR A 14 -8.30 15.07 12.64
CA TYR A 14 -8.79 15.01 11.27
C TYR A 14 -10.12 14.24 11.21
N ARG A 15 -11.09 14.77 10.46
CA ARG A 15 -12.26 14.03 10.02
C ARG A 15 -11.87 13.18 8.81
N CYS A 16 -12.23 11.90 8.81
CA CYS A 16 -11.88 10.97 7.76
C CYS A 16 -13.11 10.48 7.00
N ILE A 17 -13.17 10.75 5.69
CA ILE A 17 -14.13 10.12 4.77
C ILE A 17 -13.40 8.94 4.12
N ILE A 18 -13.88 7.72 4.34
CA ILE A 18 -13.22 6.51 3.89
C ILE A 18 -14.04 5.85 2.80
N SER A 19 -13.63 6.07 1.55
CA SER A 19 -14.22 5.39 0.38
C SER A 19 -13.66 3.98 0.27
N THR A 20 -14.52 2.97 0.39
CA THR A 20 -14.11 1.57 0.41
C THR A 20 -15.19 0.66 -0.17
N ARG A 21 -14.80 -0.48 -0.71
CA ARG A 21 -15.73 -1.54 -1.10
C ARG A 21 -16.36 -2.15 0.15
N LYS A 22 -17.68 -2.35 0.15
CA LYS A 22 -18.43 -2.94 1.28
C LYS A 22 -18.19 -2.19 2.58
N ALA A 23 -18.50 -0.89 2.61
CA ALA A 23 -18.31 0.00 3.75
C ALA A 23 -18.96 -0.55 5.04
N PHE A 24 -20.12 -1.23 4.92
CA PHE A 24 -20.82 -1.85 6.04
C PHE A 24 -19.97 -2.88 6.80
N GLN A 25 -19.05 -3.58 6.11
CA GLN A 25 -18.13 -4.55 6.74
C GLN A 25 -16.94 -3.87 7.44
N LYS A 26 -16.79 -2.56 7.30
CA LYS A 26 -15.68 -1.77 7.83
C LYS A 26 -16.06 -0.95 9.07
N GLY A 27 -17.23 -1.21 9.66
CA GLY A 27 -17.73 -0.52 10.85
C GLY A 27 -16.75 -0.46 12.03
N TYR A 28 -15.87 -1.48 12.16
CA TYR A 28 -14.80 -1.49 13.16
C TYR A 28 -13.82 -0.29 13.05
N LEU A 29 -13.75 0.41 11.92
CA LEU A 29 -12.93 1.62 11.80
C LEU A 29 -13.50 2.75 12.63
N LYS A 30 -14.82 2.84 12.77
CA LYS A 30 -15.49 3.88 13.58
C LYS A 30 -15.16 3.78 15.07
N THR A 31 -14.81 2.58 15.57
CA THR A 31 -14.44 2.41 16.99
C THR A 31 -13.04 2.95 17.33
N GLN A 32 -12.29 3.45 16.35
CA GLN A 32 -10.93 3.98 16.55
C GLN A 32 -10.92 5.49 16.83
N ALA A 33 -12.07 6.15 16.80
CA ALA A 33 -12.18 7.60 16.94
C ALA A 33 -13.47 8.00 17.66
N THR A 34 -13.57 9.28 18.00
CA THR A 34 -14.79 9.88 18.53
C THR A 34 -15.94 9.76 17.54
N PRO A 35 -17.19 9.67 18.00
CA PRO A 35 -18.36 9.65 17.12
C PRO A 35 -18.35 10.81 16.13
N GLY A 36 -18.66 10.54 14.87
CA GLY A 36 -18.69 11.56 13.81
C GLY A 36 -17.33 11.84 13.14
N ALA A 37 -16.20 11.42 13.72
CA ALA A 37 -14.88 11.64 13.12
C ALA A 37 -14.61 10.75 11.89
N ILE A 38 -15.33 9.65 11.72
CA ILE A 38 -15.15 8.71 10.61
C ILE A 38 -16.46 8.48 9.88
N GLU A 39 -16.46 8.78 8.60
CA GLU A 39 -17.51 8.47 7.65
C GLU A 39 -17.07 7.35 6.72
N LEU A 40 -17.93 6.35 6.51
CA LEU A 40 -17.66 5.24 5.59
C LEU A 40 -18.58 5.37 4.39
N VAL A 41 -17.99 5.42 3.21
CA VAL A 41 -18.69 5.55 1.94
C VAL A 41 -18.41 4.31 1.09
N ASP A 42 -19.46 3.65 0.61
CA ASP A 42 -19.30 2.59 -0.39
C ASP A 42 -18.81 3.20 -1.70
N TRP A 43 -17.80 2.59 -2.26
CA TRP A 43 -17.26 3.00 -3.55
C TRP A 43 -16.93 1.79 -4.43
N ASN A 44 -17.44 1.83 -5.64
CA ASN A 44 -17.08 0.91 -6.70
C ASN A 44 -15.96 1.51 -7.55
N PRO A 45 -14.79 0.87 -7.70
CA PRO A 45 -13.67 1.35 -8.50
C PRO A 45 -13.99 1.65 -9.98
N ASN A 46 -15.11 1.16 -10.50
CA ASN A 46 -15.58 1.43 -11.84
C ASN A 46 -16.54 2.64 -11.92
N ASN A 47 -16.89 3.25 -10.78
CA ASN A 47 -17.77 4.41 -10.71
C ASN A 47 -17.07 5.57 -10.01
N PHE A 48 -16.61 6.55 -10.76
CA PHE A 48 -15.90 7.72 -10.24
C PHE A 48 -16.82 8.85 -9.78
N SER A 49 -18.12 8.81 -10.09
CA SER A 49 -19.07 9.87 -9.66
C SER A 49 -19.22 9.90 -8.13
N GLU A 50 -19.34 8.74 -7.49
CA GLU A 50 -19.39 8.62 -6.03
C GLU A 50 -18.09 9.10 -5.37
N LEU A 51 -16.94 8.79 -5.99
CA LEU A 51 -15.64 9.24 -5.52
C LEU A 51 -15.47 10.75 -5.65
N LYS A 52 -15.98 11.34 -6.73
CA LYS A 52 -15.95 12.79 -6.96
C LYS A 52 -16.61 13.56 -5.83
N GLU A 53 -17.75 13.09 -5.34
CA GLU A 53 -18.45 13.73 -4.23
C GLU A 53 -17.68 13.67 -2.91
N SER A 54 -17.08 12.52 -2.61
CA SER A 54 -16.22 12.36 -1.43
C SER A 54 -14.97 13.25 -1.50
N ILE A 55 -14.37 13.41 -2.69
CA ILE A 55 -13.17 14.22 -2.88
C ILE A 55 -13.48 15.71 -2.77
N LYS A 56 -14.56 16.18 -3.37
CA LYS A 56 -14.97 17.60 -3.32
C LYS A 56 -15.13 18.14 -1.89
N ASN A 57 -15.51 17.28 -0.96
CA ASN A 57 -15.70 17.63 0.45
C ASN A 57 -14.46 17.39 1.32
N SER A 58 -13.29 17.28 0.70
CA SER A 58 -12.03 16.93 1.38
C SER A 58 -10.92 17.94 1.09
N ASP A 59 -10.20 18.39 2.12
CA ASP A 59 -8.98 19.20 1.97
C ASP A 59 -7.80 18.36 1.48
N ILE A 60 -7.75 17.08 1.86
CA ILE A 60 -6.63 16.18 1.62
C ILE A 60 -7.18 14.85 1.12
N VAL A 61 -6.59 14.35 0.05
CA VAL A 61 -6.94 13.05 -0.53
C VAL A 61 -5.76 12.09 -0.39
N ILE A 62 -6.04 10.84 0.01
CA ILE A 62 -5.00 9.83 0.21
C ILE A 62 -5.39 8.57 -0.54
N ASN A 63 -4.60 8.19 -1.54
CA ASN A 63 -4.80 6.96 -2.29
C ASN A 63 -3.92 5.83 -1.75
N LEU A 64 -4.55 4.83 -1.14
CA LEU A 64 -3.91 3.61 -0.63
C LEU A 64 -4.23 2.38 -1.49
N ILE A 65 -4.88 2.58 -2.64
CA ILE A 65 -5.39 1.48 -3.46
C ILE A 65 -4.23 0.82 -4.20
N GLY A 66 -4.19 -0.51 -4.13
CA GLY A 66 -3.20 -1.29 -4.84
C GLY A 66 -3.51 -2.78 -4.75
N ILE A 67 -2.96 -3.53 -5.71
CA ILE A 67 -3.03 -4.99 -5.78
C ILE A 67 -1.62 -5.54 -5.98
N LEU A 68 -1.35 -6.75 -5.48
CA LEU A 68 -0.05 -7.41 -5.63
C LEU A 68 0.00 -8.35 -6.84
N TYR A 69 -1.14 -8.78 -7.34
CA TYR A 69 -1.30 -9.65 -8.51
C TYR A 69 -2.58 -9.31 -9.27
N GLU A 70 -2.58 -9.62 -10.54
CA GLU A 70 -3.75 -9.42 -11.39
C GLU A 70 -4.77 -10.55 -11.22
N THR A 71 -6.04 -10.23 -11.40
CA THR A 71 -7.14 -11.17 -11.53
C THR A 71 -7.88 -10.92 -12.84
N ARG A 72 -8.89 -11.76 -13.16
CA ARG A 72 -9.76 -11.50 -14.32
C ARG A 72 -10.44 -10.14 -14.26
N LYS A 73 -10.80 -9.66 -13.05
CA LYS A 73 -11.54 -8.41 -12.83
C LYS A 73 -10.67 -7.21 -12.48
N GLN A 74 -9.42 -7.42 -12.06
CA GLN A 74 -8.54 -6.37 -11.59
C GLN A 74 -7.18 -6.46 -12.29
N LYS A 75 -6.86 -5.43 -13.08
CA LYS A 75 -5.60 -5.32 -13.82
C LYS A 75 -4.71 -4.25 -13.19
N PHE A 76 -3.41 -4.45 -13.24
CA PHE A 76 -2.44 -3.48 -12.72
C PHE A 76 -2.65 -2.10 -13.32
N TYR A 77 -2.82 -2.00 -14.62
CA TYR A 77 -3.03 -0.74 -15.30
C TYR A 77 -4.24 0.03 -14.73
N ASN A 78 -5.39 -0.64 -14.61
CA ASN A 78 -6.60 0.01 -14.10
C ASN A 78 -6.43 0.48 -12.66
N ILE A 79 -5.87 -0.37 -11.81
CA ILE A 79 -5.78 -0.10 -10.37
C ILE A 79 -4.63 0.86 -10.03
N HIS A 80 -3.46 0.66 -10.63
CA HIS A 80 -2.26 1.42 -10.26
C HIS A 80 -2.06 2.68 -11.09
N SER A 81 -2.72 2.81 -12.26
CA SER A 81 -2.54 3.92 -13.17
C SER A 81 -3.83 4.72 -13.39
N SER A 82 -4.92 4.09 -13.84
CA SER A 82 -6.15 4.82 -14.16
C SER A 82 -6.85 5.40 -12.92
N ILE A 83 -6.84 4.69 -11.79
CA ILE A 83 -7.44 5.20 -10.54
C ILE A 83 -6.67 6.43 -10.01
N PRO A 84 -5.33 6.41 -9.79
CA PRO A 84 -4.62 7.61 -9.35
C PRO A 84 -4.75 8.78 -10.33
N GLU A 85 -4.77 8.52 -11.65
CA GLU A 85 -5.04 9.55 -12.66
C GLU A 85 -6.40 10.21 -12.44
N ALA A 86 -7.45 9.42 -12.30
CA ALA A 86 -8.81 9.93 -12.10
C ALA A 86 -8.93 10.72 -10.79
N ILE A 87 -8.32 10.22 -9.70
CA ILE A 87 -8.29 10.92 -8.41
C ILE A 87 -7.60 12.27 -8.57
N ALA A 88 -6.42 12.31 -9.21
CA ALA A 88 -5.66 13.54 -9.40
C ALA A 88 -6.43 14.57 -10.25
N LYS A 89 -7.14 14.13 -11.32
CA LYS A 89 -8.01 14.99 -12.11
C LYS A 89 -9.14 15.58 -11.26
N ILE A 90 -9.79 14.76 -10.44
CA ILE A 90 -10.87 15.27 -9.57
C ILE A 90 -10.29 16.25 -8.53
N CYS A 91 -9.10 15.98 -7.97
CA CYS A 91 -8.42 16.90 -7.06
C CYS A 91 -8.15 18.26 -7.73
N SER A 92 -7.73 18.28 -9.00
CA SER A 92 -7.45 19.52 -9.73
C SER A 92 -8.70 20.34 -10.06
N GLU A 93 -9.87 19.67 -10.10
CA GLU A 93 -11.19 20.30 -10.32
C GLU A 93 -11.91 20.67 -9.01
N SER A 94 -11.24 20.52 -7.86
CA SER A 94 -11.83 20.68 -6.52
C SER A 94 -10.89 21.51 -5.63
N ASP A 95 -11.36 21.92 -4.44
CA ASP A 95 -10.58 22.71 -3.48
C ASP A 95 -9.62 21.84 -2.65
N VAL A 96 -9.17 20.71 -3.19
CA VAL A 96 -8.20 19.81 -2.54
C VAL A 96 -6.84 20.50 -2.45
N LYS A 97 -6.27 20.54 -1.25
CA LYS A 97 -4.98 21.19 -0.98
C LYS A 97 -3.80 20.25 -1.22
N LYS A 98 -3.98 18.94 -1.02
CA LYS A 98 -2.89 17.97 -1.16
C LYS A 98 -3.41 16.58 -1.51
N PHE A 99 -2.71 15.88 -2.41
CA PHE A 99 -2.95 14.49 -2.75
C PHE A 99 -1.73 13.64 -2.37
N ILE A 100 -1.92 12.65 -1.51
CA ILE A 100 -0.89 11.67 -1.15
C ILE A 100 -1.16 10.38 -1.92
N HIS A 101 -0.23 10.00 -2.79
CA HIS A 101 -0.30 8.74 -3.53
C HIS A 101 0.69 7.72 -2.98
N VAL A 102 0.19 6.58 -2.48
CA VAL A 102 1.05 5.49 -1.98
C VAL A 102 1.37 4.52 -3.11
N SER A 103 2.64 4.55 -3.51
CA SER A 103 3.25 3.69 -4.52
C SER A 103 4.02 2.53 -3.88
N ALA A 104 5.18 2.19 -4.41
CA ALA A 104 6.09 1.18 -3.85
C ALA A 104 7.53 1.44 -4.28
N ILE A 105 8.50 1.08 -3.44
CA ILE A 105 9.93 1.06 -3.83
C ILE A 105 10.11 0.20 -5.09
N GLY A 106 10.98 0.68 -5.99
CA GLY A 106 11.26 0.01 -7.25
C GLY A 106 10.29 0.36 -8.38
N ALA A 107 9.32 1.26 -8.16
CA ALA A 107 8.52 1.83 -9.25
C ALA A 107 9.44 2.49 -10.28
N ASN A 108 9.47 1.96 -11.50
CA ASN A 108 10.40 2.38 -12.55
C ASN A 108 9.83 2.06 -13.93
N GLU A 109 10.02 2.97 -14.88
CA GLU A 109 9.57 2.84 -16.25
C GLU A 109 10.19 1.62 -16.96
N ASN A 110 11.49 1.39 -16.74
CA ASN A 110 12.27 0.35 -17.40
C ASN A 110 12.26 -1.00 -16.67
N SER A 111 11.46 -1.13 -15.60
CA SER A 111 11.37 -2.40 -14.87
C SER A 111 10.84 -3.54 -15.73
N LYS A 112 11.37 -4.75 -15.53
CA LYS A 112 10.81 -5.98 -16.12
C LYS A 112 9.50 -6.42 -15.43
N SER A 113 9.21 -5.89 -14.25
CA SER A 113 8.01 -6.19 -13.49
C SER A 113 6.84 -5.30 -13.93
N LEU A 114 5.76 -5.92 -14.40
CA LEU A 114 4.52 -5.21 -14.74
C LEU A 114 3.96 -4.44 -13.54
N TYR A 115 4.09 -4.99 -12.34
CA TYR A 115 3.70 -4.33 -11.10
C TYR A 115 4.47 -3.00 -10.92
N GLN A 116 5.79 -3.02 -11.00
CA GLN A 116 6.63 -1.82 -10.83
C GLN A 116 6.38 -0.77 -11.92
N LYS A 117 6.24 -1.22 -13.18
CA LYS A 117 5.87 -0.32 -14.30
C LYS A 117 4.53 0.35 -14.06
N SER A 118 3.53 -0.42 -13.65
CA SER A 118 2.19 0.13 -13.42
C SER A 118 2.15 1.12 -12.26
N LYS A 119 2.93 0.87 -11.20
CA LYS A 119 3.08 1.81 -10.09
C LYS A 119 3.72 3.12 -10.56
N TYR A 120 4.83 3.04 -11.31
CA TYR A 120 5.48 4.21 -11.89
C TYR A 120 4.53 5.03 -12.77
N LEU A 121 3.79 4.36 -13.66
CA LEU A 121 2.83 5.04 -14.52
C LEU A 121 1.75 5.78 -13.72
N GLY A 122 1.29 5.20 -12.59
CA GLY A 122 0.35 5.86 -11.70
C GLY A 122 0.92 7.09 -11.01
N GLU A 123 2.20 7.05 -10.63
CA GLU A 123 2.89 8.22 -10.07
C GLU A 123 2.98 9.37 -11.08
N VAL A 124 3.44 9.06 -12.32
CA VAL A 124 3.55 10.04 -13.39
C VAL A 124 2.19 10.71 -13.64
N LYS A 125 1.15 9.91 -13.85
CA LYS A 125 -0.20 10.44 -14.10
C LYS A 125 -0.77 11.23 -12.93
N ALA A 126 -0.49 10.83 -11.70
CA ALA A 126 -0.92 11.60 -10.52
C ALA A 126 -0.24 12.96 -10.46
N LEU A 127 1.07 13.02 -10.68
CA LEU A 127 1.88 14.25 -10.66
C LEU A 127 1.53 15.20 -11.82
N GLU A 128 1.28 14.65 -13.02
CA GLU A 128 0.90 15.44 -14.20
C GLU A 128 -0.48 16.10 -14.05
N ASN A 129 -1.43 15.42 -13.40
CA ASN A 129 -2.81 15.90 -13.29
C ASN A 129 -3.09 16.76 -12.05
N PHE A 130 -2.26 16.67 -11.01
CA PHE A 130 -2.40 17.51 -9.82
C PHE A 130 -1.04 17.86 -9.23
N LYS A 131 -0.66 19.15 -9.32
CA LYS A 131 0.65 19.64 -8.93
C LYS A 131 0.98 19.38 -7.44
N ASN A 132 -0.02 19.48 -6.56
CA ASN A 132 0.15 19.27 -5.12
C ASN A 132 0.08 17.78 -4.72
N THR A 133 0.58 16.92 -5.59
CA THR A 133 0.71 15.49 -5.33
C THR A 133 2.03 15.20 -4.62
N VAL A 134 1.98 14.37 -3.59
CA VAL A 134 3.16 13.78 -2.93
C VAL A 134 3.10 12.26 -3.07
N VAL A 135 4.17 11.66 -3.54
CA VAL A 135 4.27 10.21 -3.71
C VAL A 135 5.08 9.60 -2.58
N ILE A 136 4.56 8.55 -1.96
CA ILE A 136 5.26 7.76 -0.96
C ILE A 136 5.48 6.36 -1.51
N ARG A 137 6.74 5.93 -1.54
CA ARG A 137 7.17 4.59 -1.97
C ARG A 137 7.65 3.78 -0.77
N PRO A 138 6.77 3.06 -0.07
CA PRO A 138 7.19 2.19 1.01
C PRO A 138 7.92 0.95 0.48
N SER A 139 8.85 0.46 1.29
CA SER A 139 9.41 -0.88 1.15
C SER A 139 8.38 -1.93 1.60
N VAL A 140 8.81 -3.19 1.77
CA VAL A 140 7.93 -4.26 2.26
C VAL A 140 7.35 -3.87 3.63
N VAL A 141 6.04 -3.68 3.66
CA VAL A 141 5.34 -3.24 4.87
C VAL A 141 4.96 -4.44 5.72
N CYS A 142 5.41 -4.42 6.97
CA CYS A 142 5.16 -5.45 7.97
C CYS A 142 4.20 -4.94 9.05
N GLY A 143 3.29 -5.81 9.49
CA GLY A 143 2.35 -5.50 10.57
C GLY A 143 1.51 -6.72 10.93
N THR A 144 0.69 -6.61 11.96
CA THR A 144 -0.09 -7.73 12.50
C THR A 144 -1.01 -8.37 11.46
N GLU A 145 -1.59 -7.54 10.57
CA GLU A 145 -2.54 -8.01 9.55
C GLU A 145 -1.94 -8.04 8.14
N ASP A 146 -0.61 -8.02 8.00
CA ASP A 146 0.01 -8.09 6.68
C ASP A 146 -0.07 -9.50 6.09
N ASN A 147 -0.15 -9.57 4.75
CA ASN A 147 -0.22 -10.85 4.06
C ASN A 147 1.13 -11.55 3.96
N PHE A 148 2.23 -10.81 4.04
CA PHE A 148 3.57 -11.33 3.81
C PHE A 148 4.07 -12.13 5.02
N THR A 149 4.14 -11.52 6.21
CA THR A 149 4.61 -12.23 7.41
C THR A 149 3.66 -13.36 7.80
N ASN A 150 2.35 -13.14 7.65
CA ASN A 150 1.33 -14.16 7.91
C ASN A 150 1.39 -15.34 6.93
N LEU A 151 1.81 -15.13 5.67
CA LEU A 151 2.06 -16.23 4.74
C LEU A 151 3.15 -17.18 5.27
N PHE A 152 4.30 -16.64 5.68
CA PHE A 152 5.40 -17.45 6.22
C PHE A 152 5.06 -18.07 7.58
N SER A 153 4.25 -17.38 8.38
CA SER A 153 3.69 -17.98 9.59
C SER A 153 2.84 -19.22 9.28
N LYS A 154 1.97 -19.17 8.26
CA LYS A 154 1.19 -20.32 7.82
C LYS A 154 2.06 -21.43 7.22
N LEU A 155 3.06 -21.07 6.40
CA LEU A 155 3.99 -22.02 5.81
C LEU A 155 4.87 -22.71 6.86
N SER A 156 4.96 -22.18 8.08
CA SER A 156 5.72 -22.77 9.18
C SER A 156 5.18 -24.13 9.67
N ILE A 157 4.03 -24.58 9.16
CA ILE A 157 3.53 -25.95 9.35
C ILE A 157 4.45 -26.98 8.65
N LEU A 158 5.08 -26.57 7.55
CA LEU A 158 6.03 -27.42 6.81
C LEU A 158 7.37 -27.48 7.53
N PRO A 159 8.08 -28.62 7.52
CA PRO A 159 9.43 -28.74 8.11
C PRO A 159 10.48 -27.94 7.33
N VAL A 160 10.27 -27.78 6.02
CA VAL A 160 11.17 -27.07 5.10
C VAL A 160 10.36 -25.97 4.39
N ILE A 161 10.91 -24.75 4.38
CA ILE A 161 10.30 -23.59 3.72
C ILE A 161 11.18 -23.20 2.53
N PRO A 162 10.72 -23.47 1.31
CA PRO A 162 11.43 -23.04 0.10
C PRO A 162 11.23 -21.54 -0.14
N VAL A 163 12.33 -20.83 -0.43
CA VAL A 163 12.32 -19.38 -0.65
C VAL A 163 13.02 -19.05 -1.96
N VAL A 164 12.29 -18.43 -2.87
CA VAL A 164 12.85 -17.92 -4.14
C VAL A 164 13.57 -16.61 -3.86
N GLY A 165 14.78 -16.44 -4.41
CA GLY A 165 15.53 -15.20 -4.24
C GLY A 165 15.97 -14.96 -2.80
N ILE A 166 16.40 -16.00 -2.08
CA ILE A 166 16.75 -15.98 -0.66
C ILE A 166 17.76 -14.87 -0.30
N ASN A 167 18.61 -14.46 -1.24
CA ASN A 167 19.63 -13.42 -1.08
C ASN A 167 19.14 -12.01 -1.46
N TYR A 168 17.91 -11.86 -1.98
CA TYR A 168 17.39 -10.54 -2.31
C TYR A 168 17.29 -9.68 -1.06
N LYS A 169 17.68 -8.42 -1.19
CA LYS A 169 17.72 -7.47 -0.10
C LYS A 169 16.42 -6.68 -0.03
N PHE A 170 15.92 -6.54 1.18
CA PHE A 170 14.75 -5.74 1.51
C PHE A 170 15.06 -4.84 2.71
N GLN A 171 14.32 -3.77 2.84
CA GLN A 171 14.38 -2.87 3.99
C GLN A 171 12.98 -2.77 4.60
N PRO A 172 12.52 -3.82 5.32
CA PRO A 172 11.17 -3.90 5.84
C PRO A 172 10.84 -2.70 6.72
N ILE A 173 9.64 -2.17 6.58
CA ILE A 173 9.13 -1.04 7.35
C ILE A 173 7.88 -1.44 8.13
N LEU A 174 7.72 -0.95 9.34
CA LEU A 174 6.50 -1.18 10.12
C LEU A 174 5.34 -0.37 9.56
N VAL A 175 4.16 -0.96 9.56
CA VAL A 175 2.93 -0.31 9.08
C VAL A 175 2.61 0.98 9.82
N ASN A 176 2.98 1.07 11.10
CA ASN A 176 2.85 2.32 11.88
C ASN A 176 3.73 3.42 11.32
N ASP A 177 5.01 3.10 11.01
CA ASP A 177 5.95 4.08 10.48
C ASP A 177 5.54 4.59 9.09
N VAL A 178 4.92 3.71 8.27
CA VAL A 178 4.30 4.13 7.00
C VAL A 178 3.15 5.10 7.25
N ALA A 179 2.26 4.79 8.20
CA ALA A 179 1.14 5.66 8.55
C ALA A 179 1.62 7.01 9.09
N ASP A 180 2.64 7.02 9.96
CA ASP A 180 3.25 8.25 10.48
C ASP A 180 3.94 9.05 9.38
N SER A 181 4.61 8.40 8.45
CA SER A 181 5.25 9.07 7.30
C SER A 181 4.21 9.76 6.41
N ILE A 182 3.05 9.13 6.19
CA ILE A 182 1.94 9.74 5.46
C ILE A 182 1.42 10.99 6.21
N VAL A 183 1.21 10.90 7.52
CA VAL A 183 0.77 12.04 8.33
C VAL A 183 1.79 13.19 8.27
N ARG A 184 3.08 12.90 8.39
CA ARG A 184 4.15 13.89 8.24
C ARG A 184 4.15 14.52 6.85
N ALA A 185 3.91 13.75 5.79
CA ALA A 185 3.83 14.26 4.43
C ALA A 185 2.62 15.19 4.23
N ILE A 186 1.50 14.94 4.92
CA ILE A 186 0.34 15.82 4.94
C ILE A 186 0.70 17.17 5.57
N GLU A 187 1.37 17.16 6.73
CA GLU A 187 1.69 18.34 7.53
C GLU A 187 2.89 19.14 7.00
N ALA A 188 3.75 18.50 6.21
CA ALA A 188 4.94 19.15 5.65
C ALA A 188 4.55 20.24 4.64
N LYS A 189 5.29 21.34 4.68
CA LYS A 189 5.24 22.42 3.69
C LYS A 189 6.26 22.15 2.57
N ASP A 190 6.03 22.73 1.42
CA ASP A 190 6.97 22.73 0.28
C ASP A 190 7.41 21.32 -0.17
N ASN A 191 6.47 20.38 -0.15
CA ASN A 191 6.71 19.00 -0.58
C ASN A 191 5.89 18.59 -1.81
N GLU A 192 5.30 19.53 -2.51
CA GLU A 192 4.56 19.30 -3.74
C GLU A 192 5.47 18.71 -4.83
N GLY A 193 4.97 17.70 -5.53
CA GLY A 193 5.71 17.00 -6.57
C GLY A 193 6.81 16.07 -6.07
N LYS A 194 7.03 15.97 -4.75
CA LYS A 194 8.12 15.14 -4.20
C LYS A 194 7.74 13.67 -4.10
N ILE A 195 8.76 12.83 -4.29
CA ILE A 195 8.68 11.37 -4.15
C ILE A 195 9.57 10.97 -2.98
N TYR A 196 9.01 10.28 -1.99
CA TYR A 196 9.73 9.79 -0.82
C TYR A 196 9.78 8.27 -0.81
N GLU A 197 10.98 7.70 -0.86
CA GLU A 197 11.19 6.28 -0.59
C GLU A 197 11.38 6.07 0.90
N ILE A 198 10.58 5.18 1.50
CA ILE A 198 10.59 4.93 2.92
C ILE A 198 10.86 3.46 3.22
N GLY A 199 11.85 3.20 4.06
CA GLY A 199 12.24 1.87 4.52
C GLY A 199 12.47 1.87 6.02
N GLY A 200 12.53 0.68 6.61
CA GLY A 200 12.89 0.52 8.01
C GLY A 200 14.39 0.72 8.25
N PRO A 201 14.87 0.55 9.48
CA PRO A 201 16.24 0.90 9.87
C PRO A 201 17.32 -0.06 9.34
N LYS A 202 16.95 -1.25 8.86
CA LYS A 202 17.91 -2.29 8.46
C LYS A 202 17.58 -2.91 7.11
N VAL A 203 18.60 -3.08 6.30
CA VAL A 203 18.55 -3.89 5.08
C VAL A 203 18.86 -5.33 5.47
N ILE A 204 17.97 -6.27 5.15
CA ILE A 204 18.12 -7.69 5.44
C ILE A 204 17.88 -8.54 4.20
N SER A 205 18.42 -9.76 4.18
CA SER A 205 18.08 -10.70 3.10
C SER A 205 16.68 -11.27 3.27
N PHE A 206 16.08 -11.71 2.16
CA PHE A 206 14.78 -12.38 2.22
C PHE A 206 14.81 -13.62 3.14
N GLY A 207 15.89 -14.41 3.05
CA GLY A 207 16.08 -15.55 3.93
C GLY A 207 16.14 -15.16 5.40
N ASP A 208 16.85 -14.09 5.75
CA ASP A 208 16.94 -13.64 7.14
C ASP A 208 15.60 -13.06 7.63
N MET A 209 14.84 -12.43 6.74
CA MET A 209 13.49 -11.98 7.07
C MET A 209 12.57 -13.15 7.42
N VAL A 210 12.59 -14.22 6.60
CA VAL A 210 11.81 -15.45 6.88
C VAL A 210 12.28 -16.11 8.17
N LYS A 211 13.59 -16.23 8.41
CA LYS A 211 14.14 -16.76 9.67
C LYS A 211 13.71 -15.93 10.88
N SER A 212 13.67 -14.61 10.75
CA SER A 212 13.21 -13.72 11.83
C SER A 212 11.75 -13.94 12.17
N ILE A 213 10.88 -14.10 11.16
CA ILE A 213 9.46 -14.45 11.34
C ILE A 213 9.35 -15.77 12.11
N LEU A 214 10.06 -16.80 11.66
CA LEU A 214 10.05 -18.12 12.31
C LEU A 214 10.51 -18.07 13.76
N LYS A 215 11.54 -17.29 14.04
CA LYS A 215 12.03 -17.07 15.41
C LYS A 215 10.96 -16.39 16.28
N THR A 216 10.28 -15.39 15.76
CA THR A 216 9.22 -14.67 16.49
C THR A 216 8.05 -15.57 16.86
N ILE A 217 7.68 -16.50 15.98
CA ILE A 217 6.59 -17.47 16.26
C ILE A 217 7.07 -18.77 16.93
N ASN A 218 8.32 -18.80 17.39
CA ASN A 218 8.90 -19.94 18.09
C ASN A 218 8.93 -21.25 17.29
N LYS A 219 9.14 -21.17 15.95
CA LYS A 219 9.20 -22.32 15.05
C LYS A 219 10.62 -22.52 14.50
N LYS A 220 11.19 -23.71 14.71
CA LYS A 220 12.47 -24.11 14.09
C LYS A 220 12.16 -24.83 12.77
N ARG A 221 12.48 -24.21 11.63
CA ARG A 221 12.27 -24.75 10.28
C ARG A 221 13.49 -24.50 9.42
N PHE A 222 13.71 -25.38 8.44
CA PHE A 222 14.77 -25.19 7.46
C PHE A 222 14.27 -24.24 6.37
N VAL A 223 15.03 -23.16 6.15
CA VAL A 223 14.77 -22.22 5.05
C VAL A 223 15.77 -22.52 3.95
N VAL A 224 15.28 -22.97 2.81
CA VAL A 224 16.12 -23.41 1.70
C VAL A 224 15.89 -22.58 0.42
N PRO A 225 16.94 -22.32 -0.38
CA PRO A 225 16.77 -21.64 -1.64
C PRO A 225 15.96 -22.50 -2.62
N MET A 226 14.99 -21.89 -3.28
CA MET A 226 14.24 -22.51 -4.39
C MET A 226 14.68 -21.87 -5.72
N PRO A 227 15.15 -22.66 -6.69
CA PRO A 227 15.45 -22.15 -8.03
C PRO A 227 14.18 -21.63 -8.73
N MET A 228 14.33 -20.51 -9.47
CA MET A 228 13.22 -19.87 -10.21
C MET A 228 12.44 -20.79 -11.16
N PRO A 229 13.08 -21.72 -11.91
CA PRO A 229 12.33 -22.63 -12.79
C PRO A 229 11.30 -23.48 -12.05
N ILE A 230 11.66 -23.99 -10.86
CA ILE A 230 10.77 -24.83 -10.03
C ILE A 230 9.57 -24.00 -9.52
N ALA A 231 9.81 -22.76 -9.12
CA ALA A 231 8.76 -21.85 -8.66
C ALA A 231 7.75 -21.53 -9.78
N LYS A 232 8.19 -21.37 -11.03
CA LYS A 232 7.31 -21.13 -12.19
C LYS A 232 6.39 -22.32 -12.48
N ILE A 233 6.90 -23.55 -12.37
CA ILE A 233 6.10 -24.76 -12.55
C ILE A 233 5.01 -24.83 -11.47
N GLN A 234 5.36 -24.57 -10.22
CA GLN A 234 4.41 -24.60 -9.10
C GLN A 234 3.31 -23.54 -9.22
N SER A 235 3.63 -22.33 -9.73
CA SER A 235 2.63 -21.27 -9.95
C SER A 235 1.70 -21.52 -11.15
N SER A 236 2.01 -22.49 -12.00
CA SER A 236 1.17 -22.88 -13.15
C SER A 236 0.18 -24.00 -12.82
N ILE A 237 0.34 -24.64 -11.64
CA ILE A 237 -0.47 -25.78 -11.19
C ILE A 237 -1.49 -25.33 -10.10
N LEU A 238 -1.29 -24.18 -9.48
CA LEU A 238 -2.18 -23.54 -8.49
C LEU A 238 -2.97 -22.39 -9.12
#